data_fc77a76e084ed21d1d2f7ed4569aed19
#
_entry.id   fc77a76e084ed21d1d2f7ed4569aed19
#
_cell.length_a   1.000
_cell.length_b   1.000
_cell.length_c   1.000
_cell.angle_alpha   90.00
_cell.angle_beta   90.00
_cell.angle_gamma   90.00
#
_symmetry.space_group_name_H-M   'P 1'
#
loop_
_entity.id
_entity.type
_entity.pdbx_description
1 polymer ?
#
loop_
_entity_poly.entity_id
_entity_poly.type
_entity_poly.pdbx_seq_one_letter_code
_entity_poly.pdbx_strand_id
1 'polypeptide(L)'
;MAASSKTLSKEQIANLSKREKTTILIAILSLYFVVCSTMTISPALQTLYNAFPDFDRTTVMYIYTLPSLVGIPVTILIGLIAGTKVRYRTILLSATALMVVMGTAPFFIDNLYVILACRFLFGIGQASCLGVEVSLMYMFFSGKELARYMGFTQVAGSLGNIVFMQIGGILATTGWHMVFLAYLIVTVAFVLVLLFMKEPELSAPVKKEQASDASAGAVSAKKDRIPLASWVCIFLVFFFNLVFQGLTVSLSSLVGELGIGDAATTGTLSSISMVFGMIVSAFFGPIFSVTKRFGGRVLCLFGMAAAFLIMINMRSFVGIAASMCLFSFFGLQVMISSMASAANGAPDSVKGKIGAFCQTGVKIAVFIVSYYTAASLAVAPATGLYAFAPSAAQYSADLWTGALLCIICGVVGIVALMAKKGKGSKAVKTETASKTA
;
A
#
# COMPACT_ATOMS: atom_id res chain seq x y z
N MET A 1 18.02 4.09 34.82
CA MET A 1 19.29 4.40 34.15
C MET A 1 19.00 4.93 32.73
N ALA A 2 18.98 6.23 32.53
CA ALA A 2 18.84 6.84 31.23
C ALA A 2 20.14 6.68 30.46
N ALA A 3 20.19 5.77 29.51
CA ALA A 3 21.34 5.64 28.60
C ALA A 3 21.47 6.96 27.82
N SER A 4 22.50 7.72 28.11
CA SER A 4 22.91 8.91 27.39
C SER A 4 22.94 8.60 25.89
N SER A 5 21.97 9.11 25.12
CA SER A 5 21.94 8.95 23.67
C SER A 5 23.03 9.85 23.06
N LYS A 6 24.26 9.33 23.01
CA LYS A 6 25.31 9.96 22.19
C LYS A 6 24.84 9.97 20.74
N THR A 7 24.71 11.15 20.17
CA THR A 7 24.50 11.32 18.74
C THR A 7 25.73 10.80 18.00
N LEU A 8 25.52 9.99 16.94
CA LEU A 8 26.59 9.36 16.19
C LEU A 8 26.93 10.24 14.97
N SER A 9 28.20 10.65 14.84
CA SER A 9 28.70 11.32 13.62
C SER A 9 28.76 10.35 12.44
N LYS A 10 28.85 10.89 11.19
CA LYS A 10 28.97 10.06 9.98
C LYS A 10 30.16 9.10 10.04
N GLU A 11 31.29 9.52 10.61
CA GLU A 11 32.47 8.67 10.77
C GLU A 11 32.24 7.56 11.79
N GLN A 12 31.54 7.85 12.89
CA GLN A 12 31.16 6.85 13.88
C GLN A 12 30.16 5.84 13.31
N ILE A 13 29.23 6.26 12.46
CA ILE A 13 28.29 5.37 11.75
C ILE A 13 29.05 4.43 10.81
N ALA A 14 30.02 4.93 10.08
CA ALA A 14 30.85 4.11 9.18
C ALA A 14 31.63 3.02 9.95
N ASN A 15 32.11 3.35 11.16
CA ASN A 15 32.92 2.49 12.02
C ASN A 15 32.10 1.60 12.98
N LEU A 16 30.77 1.56 12.84
CA LEU A 16 29.92 0.66 13.65
C LEU A 16 30.29 -0.81 13.39
N SER A 17 30.35 -1.59 14.48
CA SER A 17 30.56 -3.03 14.40
C SER A 17 29.42 -3.71 13.62
N LYS A 18 29.71 -4.86 13.02
CA LYS A 18 28.67 -5.65 12.32
C LYS A 18 27.48 -5.96 13.23
N ARG A 19 27.73 -6.22 14.52
CA ARG A 19 26.69 -6.52 15.51
C ARG A 19 25.78 -5.31 15.75
N GLU A 20 26.35 -4.11 15.88
CA GLU A 20 25.59 -2.88 16.05
C GLU A 20 24.76 -2.52 14.82
N LYS A 21 25.33 -2.68 13.62
CA LYS A 21 24.58 -2.51 12.36
C LYS A 21 23.40 -3.48 12.26
N THR A 22 23.59 -4.75 12.70
CA THR A 22 22.51 -5.74 12.68
C THR A 22 21.41 -5.40 13.68
N THR A 23 21.73 -4.92 14.88
CA THR A 23 20.71 -4.54 15.87
C THR A 23 19.90 -3.31 15.43
N ILE A 24 20.54 -2.32 14.81
CA ILE A 24 19.86 -1.16 14.21
C ILE A 24 18.96 -1.63 13.06
N LEU A 25 19.46 -2.52 12.19
CA LEU A 25 18.66 -3.08 11.10
C LEU A 25 17.41 -3.78 11.64
N ILE A 26 17.51 -4.62 12.68
CA ILE A 26 16.37 -5.29 13.29
C ILE A 26 15.35 -4.28 13.81
N ALA A 27 15.80 -3.20 14.47
CA ALA A 27 14.90 -2.15 14.93
C ALA A 27 14.17 -1.46 13.76
N ILE A 28 14.86 -1.17 12.65
CA ILE A 28 14.24 -0.59 11.46
C ILE A 28 13.27 -1.58 10.81
N LEU A 29 13.65 -2.85 10.65
CA LEU A 29 12.78 -3.88 10.07
C LEU A 29 11.51 -4.09 10.90
N SER A 30 11.60 -3.97 12.23
CA SER A 30 10.41 -4.04 13.10
C SER A 30 9.44 -2.88 12.85
N LEU A 31 9.92 -1.70 12.46
CA LEU A 31 9.05 -0.58 12.06
C LEU A 31 8.30 -0.90 10.77
N TYR A 32 9.00 -1.38 9.74
CA TYR A 32 8.35 -1.80 8.47
C TYR A 32 7.28 -2.89 8.71
N PHE A 33 7.54 -3.80 9.66
CA PHE A 33 6.58 -4.83 10.04
C PHE A 33 5.33 -4.23 10.70
N VAL A 34 5.49 -3.35 11.72
CA VAL A 34 4.35 -2.85 12.51
C VAL A 34 3.55 -1.75 11.83
N VAL A 35 4.13 -1.05 10.85
CA VAL A 35 3.39 -0.09 10.02
C VAL A 35 2.26 -0.77 9.25
N CYS A 36 2.37 -2.07 8.96
CA CYS A 36 1.33 -2.88 8.33
C CYS A 36 0.16 -3.25 9.25
N SER A 37 0.21 -2.89 10.55
CA SER A 37 -0.82 -3.26 11.55
C SER A 37 -2.24 -2.77 11.22
N THR A 38 -2.42 -1.75 10.39
CA THR A 38 -3.75 -1.34 9.89
C THR A 38 -4.49 -2.48 9.20
N MET A 39 -3.77 -3.43 8.58
CA MET A 39 -4.36 -4.58 7.88
C MET A 39 -5.10 -5.55 8.80
N THR A 40 -4.91 -5.47 10.12
CA THR A 40 -5.66 -6.24 11.12
C THR A 40 -7.18 -6.05 10.99
N ILE A 41 -7.63 -4.84 10.63
CA ILE A 41 -9.06 -4.49 10.57
C ILE A 41 -9.76 -5.09 9.35
N SER A 42 -9.03 -5.27 8.23
CA SER A 42 -9.63 -5.69 6.96
C SER A 42 -10.45 -6.99 7.05
N PRO A 43 -9.94 -8.11 7.59
CA PRO A 43 -10.72 -9.34 7.72
C PRO A 43 -11.86 -9.24 8.75
N ALA A 44 -11.79 -8.29 9.67
CA ALA A 44 -12.78 -8.06 10.73
C ALA A 44 -13.91 -7.10 10.33
N LEU A 45 -13.88 -6.51 9.12
CA LEU A 45 -14.84 -5.48 8.73
C LEU A 45 -16.28 -5.93 8.82
N GLN A 46 -16.61 -7.17 8.41
CA GLN A 46 -17.99 -7.69 8.52
C GLN A 46 -18.43 -7.79 9.97
N THR A 47 -17.55 -8.22 10.88
CA THR A 47 -17.84 -8.28 12.32
C THR A 47 -18.08 -6.89 12.88
N LEU A 48 -17.32 -5.87 12.42
CA LEU A 48 -17.52 -4.48 12.80
C LEU A 48 -18.84 -3.90 12.25
N TYR A 49 -19.23 -4.20 11.02
CA TYR A 49 -20.52 -3.78 10.47
C TYR A 49 -21.68 -4.34 11.29
N ASN A 50 -21.59 -5.60 11.71
CA ASN A 50 -22.60 -6.23 12.55
C ASN A 50 -22.65 -5.65 13.97
N ALA A 51 -21.51 -5.13 14.48
CA ALA A 51 -21.42 -4.51 15.80
C ALA A 51 -22.01 -3.08 15.84
N PHE A 52 -22.02 -2.39 14.70
CA PHE A 52 -22.50 -1.02 14.58
C PHE A 52 -23.62 -0.89 13.52
N PRO A 53 -24.77 -1.56 13.70
CA PRO A 53 -25.84 -1.59 12.70
C PRO A 53 -26.53 -0.24 12.49
N ASP A 54 -26.49 0.66 13.50
CA ASP A 54 -27.11 1.99 13.45
C ASP A 54 -26.31 2.98 12.59
N PHE A 55 -25.08 2.62 12.18
CA PHE A 55 -24.21 3.48 11.39
C PHE A 55 -24.10 3.00 9.96
N ASP A 56 -23.99 3.96 9.05
CA ASP A 56 -23.70 3.65 7.65
C ASP A 56 -22.36 2.90 7.52
N ARG A 57 -22.32 1.90 6.63
CA ARG A 57 -21.14 1.07 6.37
C ARG A 57 -19.89 1.90 6.02
N THR A 58 -20.08 2.99 5.28
CA THR A 58 -18.98 3.92 4.95
C THR A 58 -18.36 4.51 6.20
N THR A 59 -19.20 4.89 7.18
CA THR A 59 -18.74 5.45 8.46
C THR A 59 -17.95 4.42 9.27
N VAL A 60 -18.44 3.18 9.36
CA VAL A 60 -17.72 2.10 10.05
C VAL A 60 -16.40 1.78 9.33
N MET A 61 -16.37 1.83 8.00
CA MET A 61 -15.18 1.59 7.20
C MET A 61 -14.06 2.62 7.46
N TYR A 62 -14.38 3.81 7.97
CA TYR A 62 -13.36 4.78 8.39
C TYR A 62 -12.43 4.24 9.49
N ILE A 63 -12.86 3.24 10.28
CA ILE A 63 -11.97 2.54 11.22
C ILE A 63 -10.72 2.01 10.50
N TYR A 64 -10.88 1.56 9.26
CA TYR A 64 -9.79 1.05 8.42
C TYR A 64 -9.08 2.16 7.62
N THR A 65 -9.84 3.08 7.00
CA THR A 65 -9.30 3.98 5.96
C THR A 65 -8.81 5.32 6.50
N LEU A 66 -9.30 5.79 7.65
CA LEU A 66 -8.94 7.08 8.25
C LEU A 66 -7.43 7.24 8.54
N PRO A 67 -6.71 6.22 9.04
CA PRO A 67 -5.26 6.32 9.23
C PRO A 67 -4.50 6.66 7.95
N SER A 68 -4.96 6.17 6.79
CA SER A 68 -4.32 6.45 5.50
C SER A 68 -4.51 7.89 5.05
N LEU A 69 -5.70 8.48 5.28
CA LEU A 69 -5.97 9.89 4.99
C LEU A 69 -5.06 10.80 5.80
N VAL A 70 -5.02 10.58 7.12
CA VAL A 70 -4.17 11.33 8.05
C VAL A 70 -2.69 11.17 7.69
N GLY A 71 -2.34 10.00 7.19
CA GLY A 71 -0.98 9.67 6.79
C GLY A 71 -0.39 10.59 5.72
N ILE A 72 -1.21 11.16 4.82
CA ILE A 72 -0.72 12.00 3.71
C ILE A 72 -0.03 13.27 4.24
N PRO A 73 -0.71 14.17 4.96
CA PRO A 73 -0.07 15.39 5.46
C PRO A 73 0.98 15.12 6.53
N VAL A 74 0.76 14.14 7.40
CA VAL A 74 1.68 13.83 8.51
C VAL A 74 3.02 13.30 7.99
N THR A 75 3.03 12.40 7.01
CA THR A 75 4.29 11.91 6.43
C THR A 75 5.12 13.05 5.84
N ILE A 76 4.49 14.02 5.17
CA ILE A 76 5.16 15.19 4.63
C ILE A 76 5.74 16.07 5.75
N LEU A 77 4.93 16.37 6.77
CA LEU A 77 5.36 17.19 7.92
C LEU A 77 6.52 16.56 8.67
N ILE A 78 6.43 15.25 8.96
CA ILE A 78 7.50 14.52 9.64
C ILE A 78 8.78 14.51 8.80
N GLY A 79 8.68 14.30 7.48
CA GLY A 79 9.85 14.37 6.59
C GLY A 79 10.56 15.74 6.61
N LEU A 80 9.85 16.83 6.94
CA LEU A 80 10.42 18.18 7.05
C LEU A 80 11.07 18.45 8.40
N ILE A 81 10.57 17.87 9.50
CA ILE A 81 11.03 18.16 10.87
C ILE A 81 11.98 17.10 11.43
N ALA A 82 11.92 15.88 10.91
CA ALA A 82 12.77 14.78 11.37
C ALA A 82 14.24 15.06 11.07
N GLY A 83 15.10 14.87 12.07
CA GLY A 83 16.53 15.07 11.96
C GLY A 83 16.99 16.54 11.84
N THR A 84 16.06 17.51 11.81
CA THR A 84 16.36 18.95 11.79
C THR A 84 15.93 19.64 13.09
N LYS A 85 14.66 19.47 13.47
CA LYS A 85 14.07 20.06 14.69
C LYS A 85 13.85 19.03 15.79
N VAL A 86 13.53 17.79 15.40
CA VAL A 86 13.22 16.71 16.33
C VAL A 86 14.10 15.50 16.01
N ARG A 87 14.60 14.83 17.05
CA ARG A 87 15.44 13.64 16.95
C ARG A 87 14.64 12.47 16.38
N TYR A 88 15.24 11.69 15.49
CA TYR A 88 14.62 10.51 14.89
C TYR A 88 14.10 9.52 15.91
N ARG A 89 14.91 9.22 16.94
CA ARG A 89 14.55 8.30 18.01
C ARG A 89 13.33 8.80 18.80
N THR A 90 13.25 10.10 19.09
CA THR A 90 12.11 10.69 19.80
C THR A 90 10.84 10.55 18.98
N ILE A 91 10.90 10.84 17.66
CA ILE A 91 9.75 10.66 16.76
C ILE A 91 9.29 9.21 16.76
N LEU A 92 10.21 8.25 16.63
CA LEU A 92 9.86 6.83 16.57
C LEU A 92 9.26 6.30 17.87
N LEU A 93 9.83 6.69 19.02
CA LEU A 93 9.29 6.28 20.33
C LEU A 93 7.92 6.88 20.59
N SER A 94 7.71 8.17 20.31
CA SER A 94 6.39 8.79 20.46
C SER A 94 5.38 8.21 19.47
N ALA A 95 5.79 7.96 18.23
CA ALA A 95 4.95 7.38 17.20
C ALA A 95 4.52 5.94 17.51
N THR A 96 5.45 5.08 17.88
CA THR A 96 5.14 3.68 18.24
C THR A 96 4.36 3.60 19.55
N ALA A 97 4.64 4.44 20.55
CA ALA A 97 3.82 4.54 21.76
C ALA A 97 2.39 4.96 21.45
N LEU A 98 2.23 5.99 20.61
CA LEU A 98 0.91 6.45 20.14
C LEU A 98 0.16 5.33 19.40
N MET A 99 0.84 4.56 18.54
CA MET A 99 0.25 3.41 17.84
C MET A 99 -0.22 2.33 18.81
N VAL A 100 0.57 2.01 19.85
CA VAL A 100 0.18 1.02 20.87
C VAL A 100 -1.05 1.50 21.62
N VAL A 101 -1.01 2.70 22.19
CA VAL A 101 -2.10 3.21 23.04
C VAL A 101 -3.37 3.41 22.22
N MET A 102 -3.31 4.13 21.10
CA MET A 102 -4.48 4.44 20.28
C MET A 102 -4.94 3.28 19.42
N GLY A 103 -4.06 2.32 19.14
CA GLY A 103 -4.43 1.06 18.50
C GLY A 103 -5.21 0.15 19.42
N THR A 104 -4.83 0.08 20.70
CA THR A 104 -5.43 -0.83 21.69
C THR A 104 -6.63 -0.18 22.41
N ALA A 105 -6.69 1.14 22.54
CA ALA A 105 -7.76 1.85 23.25
C ALA A 105 -9.19 1.45 22.79
N PRO A 106 -9.47 1.21 21.50
CA PRO A 106 -10.79 0.76 21.06
C PRO A 106 -11.26 -0.58 21.64
N PHE A 107 -10.37 -1.37 22.23
CA PHE A 107 -10.75 -2.57 22.97
C PHE A 107 -11.70 -2.27 24.14
N PHE A 108 -11.58 -1.10 24.78
CA PHE A 108 -12.35 -0.69 25.95
C PHE A 108 -13.50 0.27 25.61
N ILE A 109 -13.77 0.52 24.33
CA ILE A 109 -14.62 1.63 23.89
C ILE A 109 -15.68 1.11 22.92
N ASP A 110 -16.96 1.35 23.24
CA ASP A 110 -18.11 0.97 22.41
C ASP A 110 -18.60 2.12 21.49
N ASN A 111 -18.13 3.33 21.70
CA ASN A 111 -18.55 4.50 20.91
C ASN A 111 -17.74 4.63 19.62
N LEU A 112 -18.43 4.51 18.46
CA LEU A 112 -17.80 4.57 17.14
C LEU A 112 -16.99 5.87 16.92
N TYR A 113 -17.51 7.02 17.34
CA TYR A 113 -16.82 8.30 17.12
C TYR A 113 -15.51 8.40 17.92
N VAL A 114 -15.49 7.83 19.14
CA VAL A 114 -14.26 7.77 19.96
C VAL A 114 -13.27 6.79 19.34
N ILE A 115 -13.75 5.67 18.80
CA ILE A 115 -12.93 4.73 18.04
C ILE A 115 -12.29 5.43 16.83
N LEU A 116 -13.07 6.22 16.08
CA LEU A 116 -12.55 6.99 14.93
C LEU A 116 -11.50 8.03 15.36
N ALA A 117 -11.69 8.71 16.51
CA ALA A 117 -10.69 9.62 17.06
C ALA A 117 -9.39 8.86 17.41
N CYS A 118 -9.48 7.68 18.02
CA CYS A 118 -8.33 6.82 18.27
C CYS A 118 -7.64 6.40 16.95
N ARG A 119 -8.40 6.11 15.90
CA ARG A 119 -7.88 5.78 14.57
C ARG A 119 -7.17 6.94 13.89
N PHE A 120 -7.68 8.16 14.07
CA PHE A 120 -7.02 9.38 13.61
C PHE A 120 -5.63 9.54 14.27
N LEU A 121 -5.57 9.43 15.60
CA LEU A 121 -4.31 9.53 16.36
C LEU A 121 -3.36 8.38 16.04
N PHE A 122 -3.87 7.16 15.87
CA PHE A 122 -3.10 6.00 15.40
C PHE A 122 -2.45 6.29 14.03
N GLY A 123 -3.21 6.91 13.11
CA GLY A 123 -2.71 7.30 11.78
C GLY A 123 -1.55 8.29 11.85
N ILE A 124 -1.55 9.22 12.81
CA ILE A 124 -0.42 10.13 13.06
C ILE A 124 0.83 9.31 13.45
N GLY A 125 0.70 8.37 14.37
CA GLY A 125 1.81 7.49 14.76
C GLY A 125 2.37 6.68 13.60
N GLN A 126 1.49 6.00 12.85
CA GLN A 126 1.86 5.18 11.71
C GLN A 126 2.59 6.00 10.63
N ALA A 127 2.06 7.17 10.28
CA ALA A 127 2.65 8.05 9.28
C ALA A 127 4.00 8.61 9.71
N SER A 128 4.18 8.84 11.01
CA SER A 128 5.45 9.30 11.57
C SER A 128 6.54 8.23 11.44
N CYS A 129 6.21 6.96 11.65
CA CYS A 129 7.12 5.85 11.39
C CYS A 129 7.51 5.79 9.90
N LEU A 130 6.52 5.81 9.00
CA LEU A 130 6.73 5.80 7.53
C LEU A 130 7.61 6.95 7.05
N GLY A 131 7.47 8.16 7.63
CA GLY A 131 8.26 9.34 7.26
C GLY A 131 9.75 9.23 7.64
N VAL A 132 10.07 8.39 8.61
CA VAL A 132 11.42 8.28 9.20
C VAL A 132 12.17 7.04 8.75
N GLU A 133 11.49 5.89 8.61
CA GLU A 133 12.11 4.58 8.38
C GLU A 133 13.04 4.53 7.15
N VAL A 134 12.61 5.12 6.03
CA VAL A 134 13.40 5.17 4.81
C VAL A 134 14.63 6.06 4.99
N SER A 135 14.48 7.20 5.67
CA SER A 135 15.59 8.13 5.95
C SER A 135 16.68 7.46 6.79
N LEU A 136 16.29 6.68 7.79
CA LEU A 136 17.22 5.93 8.63
C LEU A 136 18.00 4.88 7.83
N MET A 137 17.35 4.19 6.89
CA MET A 137 18.04 3.24 6.00
C MET A 137 19.17 3.93 5.22
N TYR A 138 18.92 5.10 4.66
CA TYR A 138 19.95 5.88 3.94
C TYR A 138 21.06 6.44 4.85
N MET A 139 20.76 6.70 6.12
CA MET A 139 21.74 7.23 7.07
C MET A 139 22.70 6.17 7.59
N PHE A 140 22.19 4.98 7.89
CA PHE A 140 22.99 3.90 8.48
C PHE A 140 23.66 2.98 7.46
N PHE A 141 23.14 2.89 6.23
CA PHE A 141 23.62 1.94 5.23
C PHE A 141 23.89 2.63 3.91
N SER A 142 24.84 2.07 3.12
CA SER A 142 25.23 2.59 1.81
C SER A 142 25.60 1.48 0.84
N GLY A 143 25.62 1.80 -0.46
CA GLY A 143 26.07 0.92 -1.53
C GLY A 143 25.32 -0.43 -1.58
N LYS A 144 26.08 -1.54 -1.66
CA LYS A 144 25.51 -2.90 -1.77
C LYS A 144 24.74 -3.34 -0.53
N GLU A 145 25.17 -2.88 0.67
CA GLU A 145 24.46 -3.19 1.93
C GLU A 145 23.07 -2.54 1.94
N LEU A 146 22.96 -1.28 1.55
CA LEU A 146 21.68 -0.58 1.44
C LEU A 146 20.73 -1.32 0.49
N ALA A 147 21.19 -1.65 -0.72
CA ALA A 147 20.35 -2.35 -1.70
C ALA A 147 19.83 -3.70 -1.17
N ARG A 148 20.68 -4.46 -0.47
CA ARG A 148 20.30 -5.73 0.15
C ARG A 148 19.26 -5.53 1.27
N TYR A 149 19.49 -4.56 2.15
CA TYR A 149 18.62 -4.32 3.32
C TYR A 149 17.28 -3.68 2.92
N MET A 150 17.24 -2.90 1.84
CA MET A 150 15.97 -2.46 1.24
C MET A 150 15.13 -3.63 0.72
N GLY A 151 15.78 -4.70 0.25
CA GLY A 151 15.06 -5.96 -0.01
C GLY A 151 14.44 -6.56 1.24
N PHE A 152 15.15 -6.55 2.37
CA PHE A 152 14.63 -7.08 3.63
C PHE A 152 13.48 -6.22 4.19
N THR A 153 13.44 -4.90 3.95
CA THR A 153 12.30 -4.07 4.35
C THR A 153 11.02 -4.48 3.63
N GLN A 154 11.11 -4.84 2.35
CA GLN A 154 9.95 -5.34 1.60
C GLN A 154 9.45 -6.68 2.16
N VAL A 155 10.37 -7.58 2.51
CA VAL A 155 10.00 -8.85 3.16
C VAL A 155 9.35 -8.60 4.52
N ALA A 156 9.92 -7.71 5.35
CA ALA A 156 9.36 -7.37 6.65
C ALA A 156 7.95 -6.78 6.54
N GLY A 157 7.72 -5.87 5.59
CA GLY A 157 6.40 -5.31 5.31
C GLY A 157 5.40 -6.37 4.84
N SER A 158 5.80 -7.26 3.94
CA SER A 158 4.94 -8.35 3.46
C SER A 158 4.57 -9.32 4.57
N LEU A 159 5.54 -9.71 5.41
CA LEU A 159 5.30 -10.54 6.58
C LEU A 159 4.38 -9.83 7.59
N GLY A 160 4.58 -8.52 7.80
CA GLY A 160 3.69 -7.71 8.64
C GLY A 160 2.24 -7.76 8.14
N ASN A 161 2.01 -7.54 6.85
CA ASN A 161 0.67 -7.64 6.27
C ASN A 161 0.03 -9.02 6.51
N ILE A 162 0.77 -10.11 6.23
CA ILE A 162 0.28 -11.48 6.40
C ILE A 162 -0.07 -11.76 7.86
N VAL A 163 0.84 -11.44 8.78
CA VAL A 163 0.68 -11.72 10.22
C VAL A 163 -0.49 -10.91 10.79
N PHE A 164 -0.56 -9.61 10.50
CA PHE A 164 -1.63 -8.76 11.02
C PHE A 164 -3.00 -9.10 10.44
N MET A 165 -3.10 -9.48 9.16
CA MET A 165 -4.35 -9.96 8.58
C MET A 165 -4.79 -11.28 9.21
N GLN A 166 -3.87 -12.22 9.40
CA GLN A 166 -4.20 -13.52 10.01
C GLN A 166 -4.63 -13.37 11.47
N ILE A 167 -3.89 -12.59 12.26
CA ILE A 167 -4.22 -12.34 13.67
C ILE A 167 -5.55 -11.59 13.77
N GLY A 168 -5.76 -10.57 12.93
CA GLY A 168 -7.02 -9.82 12.90
C GLY A 168 -8.21 -10.72 12.58
N GLY A 169 -8.07 -11.61 11.62
CA GLY A 169 -9.11 -12.60 11.28
C GLY A 169 -9.41 -13.55 12.44
N ILE A 170 -8.39 -14.12 13.08
CA ILE A 170 -8.57 -15.02 14.22
C ILE A 170 -9.21 -14.30 15.40
N LEU A 171 -8.73 -13.10 15.76
CA LEU A 171 -9.27 -12.36 16.90
C LEU A 171 -10.72 -11.90 16.65
N ALA A 172 -11.09 -11.62 15.40
CA ALA A 172 -12.45 -11.23 15.05
C ALA A 172 -13.49 -12.35 15.27
N THR A 173 -13.07 -13.62 15.28
CA THR A 173 -13.99 -14.74 15.57
C THR A 173 -14.43 -14.78 17.04
N THR A 174 -13.62 -14.22 17.95
CA THR A 174 -13.93 -14.17 19.38
C THR A 174 -14.68 -12.89 19.78
N GLY A 175 -14.67 -11.88 18.92
CA GLY A 175 -15.39 -10.62 19.13
C GLY A 175 -14.65 -9.44 18.47
N TRP A 176 -15.42 -8.43 18.07
CA TRP A 176 -14.86 -7.28 17.36
C TRP A 176 -13.85 -6.46 18.21
N HIS A 177 -14.04 -6.38 19.53
CA HIS A 177 -13.12 -5.72 20.45
C HIS A 177 -11.74 -6.38 20.46
N MET A 178 -11.70 -7.72 20.39
CA MET A 178 -10.46 -8.50 20.47
C MET A 178 -9.49 -8.16 19.34
N VAL A 179 -9.99 -7.73 18.19
CA VAL A 179 -9.18 -7.33 17.03
C VAL A 179 -8.17 -6.25 17.40
N PHE A 180 -8.53 -5.35 18.29
CA PHE A 180 -7.68 -4.24 18.72
C PHE A 180 -6.52 -4.67 19.63
N LEU A 181 -6.56 -5.87 20.22
CA LEU A 181 -5.44 -6.42 20.98
C LEU A 181 -4.24 -6.79 20.10
N ALA A 182 -4.45 -7.01 18.81
CA ALA A 182 -3.34 -7.24 17.87
C ALA A 182 -2.32 -6.08 17.86
N TYR A 183 -2.75 -4.87 18.17
CA TYR A 183 -1.85 -3.70 18.23
C TYR A 183 -0.85 -3.76 19.40
N LEU A 184 -1.03 -4.65 20.38
CA LEU A 184 -0.02 -4.92 21.41
C LEU A 184 1.30 -5.44 20.81
N ILE A 185 1.25 -6.08 19.65
CA ILE A 185 2.46 -6.51 18.92
C ILE A 185 3.36 -5.32 18.59
N VAL A 186 2.81 -4.13 18.40
CA VAL A 186 3.58 -2.90 18.16
C VAL A 186 4.49 -2.56 19.33
N THR A 187 4.17 -3.02 20.56
CA THR A 187 5.01 -2.86 21.74
C THR A 187 6.40 -3.50 21.56
N VAL A 188 6.48 -4.60 20.81
CA VAL A 188 7.76 -5.23 20.47
C VAL A 188 8.64 -4.27 19.68
N ALA A 189 8.10 -3.60 18.68
CA ALA A 189 8.84 -2.60 17.90
C ALA A 189 9.22 -1.39 18.76
N PHE A 190 8.32 -0.93 19.66
CA PHE A 190 8.64 0.13 20.62
C PHE A 190 9.84 -0.24 21.48
N VAL A 191 9.89 -1.45 22.05
CA VAL A 191 11.00 -1.95 22.86
C VAL A 191 12.28 -2.08 22.04
N LEU A 192 12.20 -2.60 20.81
CA LEU A 192 13.37 -2.72 19.93
C LEU A 192 13.94 -1.34 19.56
N VAL A 193 13.09 -0.37 19.28
CA VAL A 193 13.52 1.03 19.02
C VAL A 193 14.12 1.63 20.29
N LEU A 194 13.51 1.40 21.45
CA LEU A 194 14.01 1.90 22.73
C LEU A 194 15.40 1.36 23.06
N LEU A 195 15.67 0.09 22.82
CA LEU A 195 16.93 -0.58 23.18
C LEU A 195 18.02 -0.40 22.13
N PHE A 196 17.69 -0.47 20.85
CA PHE A 196 18.67 -0.63 19.77
C PHE A 196 18.80 0.57 18.84
N MET A 197 17.80 1.48 18.80
CA MET A 197 17.90 2.63 17.93
C MET A 197 18.88 3.65 18.48
N LYS A 198 19.96 3.87 17.74
CA LYS A 198 20.93 4.93 18.00
C LYS A 198 20.50 6.20 17.25
N GLU A 199 20.79 7.35 17.85
CA GLU A 199 20.47 8.64 17.23
C GLU A 199 21.59 9.04 16.27
N PRO A 200 21.35 9.22 14.98
CA PRO A 200 22.31 9.84 14.10
C PRO A 200 22.42 11.34 14.42
N GLU A 201 23.57 11.93 14.18
CA GLU A 201 23.79 13.36 14.39
C GLU A 201 22.78 14.16 13.55
N LEU A 202 22.14 15.15 14.20
CA LEU A 202 21.22 16.06 13.52
C LEU A 202 21.96 16.72 12.37
N SER A 203 21.59 16.38 11.17
CA SER A 203 22.14 17.01 9.99
C SER A 203 21.74 18.48 10.01
N ALA A 204 22.71 19.40 9.93
CA ALA A 204 22.40 20.76 9.53
C ALA A 204 21.50 20.69 8.29
N PRO A 205 20.53 21.62 8.10
CA PRO A 205 19.53 21.50 7.04
C PRO A 205 20.26 21.22 5.73
N VAL A 206 20.15 19.97 5.28
CA VAL A 206 20.80 19.50 4.05
C VAL A 206 20.28 20.40 2.94
N LYS A 207 21.17 21.19 2.35
CA LYS A 207 20.90 21.86 1.10
C LYS A 207 20.32 20.81 0.16
N LYS A 208 19.18 21.09 -0.38
CA LYS A 208 18.15 20.34 -1.13
C LYS A 208 18.59 19.36 -2.25
N GLU A 209 19.78 18.76 -2.22
CA GLU A 209 20.25 17.96 -3.36
C GLU A 209 20.08 16.44 -3.22
N GLN A 210 19.87 15.90 -2.01
CA GLN A 210 19.79 14.43 -1.83
C GLN A 210 18.53 13.91 -1.12
N ALA A 211 17.63 14.78 -0.66
CA ALA A 211 16.33 14.37 -0.09
C ALA A 211 15.23 14.24 -1.15
N SER A 212 15.60 14.28 -2.45
CA SER A 212 14.64 14.23 -3.55
C SER A 212 14.08 12.85 -3.86
N ASP A 213 14.55 11.79 -3.21
CA ASP A 213 14.11 10.43 -3.56
C ASP A 213 12.98 9.89 -2.70
N ALA A 214 12.59 10.54 -1.61
CA ALA A 214 11.56 9.96 -0.71
C ALA A 214 10.43 10.91 -0.26
N SER A 215 10.53 12.24 -0.39
CA SER A 215 9.40 13.12 -0.02
C SER A 215 9.49 14.48 -0.70
N ALA A 216 8.49 14.77 -1.50
CA ALA A 216 7.99 16.07 -1.95
C ALA A 216 8.90 17.28 -1.68
N GLY A 217 9.89 17.52 -2.50
CA GLY A 217 10.56 18.79 -2.56
C GLY A 217 9.70 19.82 -3.29
N ALA A 218 9.12 20.75 -2.58
CA ALA A 218 8.76 22.02 -3.18
C ALA A 218 9.97 22.95 -3.09
N VAL A 219 10.43 23.49 -4.20
CA VAL A 219 10.92 24.82 -4.53
C VAL A 219 12.10 24.83 -5.49
N SER A 220 11.83 25.42 -6.67
CA SER A 220 12.68 26.26 -7.52
C SER A 220 13.93 25.62 -8.16
N ALA A 221 13.68 24.84 -9.18
CA ALA A 221 14.53 24.78 -10.37
C ALA A 221 13.58 24.60 -11.57
N LYS A 222 13.95 25.14 -12.71
CA LYS A 222 13.24 25.12 -14.02
C LYS A 222 11.97 24.24 -14.00
N LYS A 223 10.85 24.81 -14.39
CA LYS A 223 9.50 24.22 -14.39
C LYS A 223 9.42 23.05 -15.40
N ASP A 224 10.23 22.00 -15.15
CA ASP A 224 10.18 20.77 -15.95
C ASP A 224 8.84 20.11 -15.69
N ARG A 225 8.08 19.92 -16.77
CA ARG A 225 6.77 19.28 -16.70
C ARG A 225 6.93 17.78 -16.57
N ILE A 226 6.15 17.16 -15.70
CA ILE A 226 6.07 15.70 -15.62
C ILE A 226 5.49 15.19 -16.94
N PRO A 227 6.15 14.25 -17.63
CA PRO A 227 5.66 13.70 -18.89
C PRO A 227 4.27 13.06 -18.73
N LEU A 228 3.42 13.17 -19.75
CA LEU A 228 2.09 12.54 -19.73
C LEU A 228 2.18 11.01 -19.48
N ALA A 229 3.21 10.37 -20.01
CA ALA A 229 3.45 8.93 -19.75
C ALA A 229 3.64 8.61 -18.28
N SER A 230 4.29 9.49 -17.52
CA SER A 230 4.46 9.34 -16.05
C SER A 230 3.12 9.49 -15.33
N TRP A 231 2.27 10.44 -15.73
CA TRP A 231 0.93 10.58 -15.18
C TRP A 231 0.04 9.35 -15.41
N VAL A 232 0.11 8.75 -16.60
CA VAL A 232 -0.58 7.48 -16.88
C VAL A 232 -0.08 6.37 -15.96
N CYS A 233 1.22 6.29 -15.71
CA CYS A 233 1.78 5.29 -14.80
C CYS A 233 1.35 5.54 -13.34
N ILE A 234 1.35 6.80 -12.88
CA ILE A 234 0.84 7.19 -11.55
C ILE A 234 -0.63 6.80 -11.41
N PHE A 235 -1.43 7.08 -12.43
CA PHE A 235 -2.85 6.68 -12.45
C PHE A 235 -3.02 5.16 -12.38
N LEU A 236 -2.23 4.38 -13.10
CA LEU A 236 -2.30 2.92 -13.05
C LEU A 236 -1.90 2.35 -11.68
N VAL A 237 -0.94 2.97 -10.99
CA VAL A 237 -0.58 2.60 -9.60
C VAL A 237 -1.73 2.91 -8.64
N PHE A 238 -2.31 4.11 -8.72
CA PHE A 238 -3.51 4.48 -7.97
C PHE A 238 -4.67 3.53 -8.24
N PHE A 239 -4.97 3.29 -9.52
CA PHE A 239 -6.06 2.43 -9.97
C PHE A 239 -5.92 1.00 -9.45
N PHE A 240 -4.74 0.39 -9.60
CA PHE A 240 -4.49 -0.95 -9.06
C PHE A 240 -4.74 -1.00 -7.55
N ASN A 241 -4.22 0.00 -6.80
CA ASN A 241 -4.42 0.02 -5.36
C ASN A 241 -5.88 0.22 -4.98
N LEU A 242 -6.64 1.04 -5.70
CA LEU A 242 -8.07 1.24 -5.45
C LEU A 242 -8.85 -0.07 -5.62
N VAL A 243 -8.62 -0.77 -6.72
CA VAL A 243 -9.29 -2.03 -7.03
C VAL A 243 -8.85 -3.16 -6.08
N PHE A 244 -7.57 -3.22 -5.74
CA PHE A 244 -7.03 -4.17 -4.75
C PHE A 244 -7.62 -3.95 -3.35
N GLN A 245 -7.71 -2.70 -2.93
CA GLN A 245 -8.29 -2.35 -1.62
C GLN A 245 -9.80 -2.62 -1.60
N GLY A 246 -10.52 -2.35 -2.70
CA GLY A 246 -11.92 -2.71 -2.85
C GLY A 246 -12.13 -4.21 -2.65
N LEU A 247 -11.36 -5.04 -3.35
CA LEU A 247 -11.38 -6.49 -3.16
C LEU A 247 -11.11 -6.90 -1.71
N THR A 248 -10.06 -6.32 -1.09
CA THR A 248 -9.63 -6.68 0.27
C THR A 248 -10.70 -6.36 1.32
N VAL A 249 -11.39 -5.24 1.15
CA VAL A 249 -12.45 -4.79 2.06
C VAL A 249 -13.73 -5.60 1.87
N SER A 250 -14.13 -5.85 0.62
CA SER A 250 -15.36 -6.58 0.30
C SER A 250 -15.25 -8.08 0.57
N LEU A 251 -14.02 -8.61 0.64
CA LEU A 251 -13.78 -10.04 0.84
C LEU A 251 -14.38 -10.55 2.16
N SER A 252 -14.26 -9.79 3.24
CA SER A 252 -14.81 -10.18 4.57
C SER A 252 -16.32 -10.35 4.51
N SER A 253 -17.00 -9.45 3.84
CA SER A 253 -18.45 -9.50 3.66
C SER A 253 -18.87 -10.60 2.68
N LEU A 254 -18.12 -10.79 1.59
CA LEU A 254 -18.37 -11.84 0.62
C LEU A 254 -18.28 -13.24 1.24
N VAL A 255 -17.24 -13.51 2.03
CA VAL A 255 -17.03 -14.79 2.72
C VAL A 255 -18.16 -15.07 3.70
N GLY A 256 -18.60 -14.06 4.47
CA GLY A 256 -19.73 -14.18 5.41
C GLY A 256 -21.06 -14.45 4.72
N GLU A 257 -21.39 -13.74 3.63
CA GLU A 257 -22.66 -13.93 2.91
C GLU A 257 -22.75 -15.24 2.14
N LEU A 258 -21.64 -15.70 1.58
CA LEU A 258 -21.58 -17.00 0.90
C LEU A 258 -21.59 -18.18 1.89
N GLY A 259 -21.47 -17.93 3.21
CA GLY A 259 -21.40 -18.97 4.23
C GLY A 259 -20.18 -19.88 4.10
N ILE A 260 -19.12 -19.40 3.44
CA ILE A 260 -17.87 -20.16 3.19
C ILE A 260 -17.00 -20.22 4.45
N GLY A 261 -17.16 -19.25 5.34
CA GLY A 261 -16.38 -19.15 6.57
C GLY A 261 -16.59 -17.83 7.30
N ASP A 262 -15.65 -17.52 8.16
CA ASP A 262 -15.65 -16.38 9.07
C ASP A 262 -14.48 -15.40 8.76
N ALA A 263 -14.24 -14.48 9.69
CA ALA A 263 -13.13 -13.53 9.59
C ALA A 263 -11.75 -14.23 9.53
N ALA A 264 -11.57 -15.38 10.20
CA ALA A 264 -10.33 -16.15 10.12
C ALA A 264 -10.11 -16.71 8.71
N THR A 265 -11.18 -17.20 8.08
CA THR A 265 -11.18 -17.64 6.68
C THR A 265 -10.79 -16.51 5.74
N THR A 266 -11.33 -15.31 5.95
CA THR A 266 -10.96 -14.10 5.19
C THR A 266 -9.48 -13.74 5.36
N GLY A 267 -8.97 -13.78 6.59
CA GLY A 267 -7.55 -13.56 6.88
C GLY A 267 -6.64 -14.58 6.18
N THR A 268 -7.05 -15.85 6.16
CA THR A 268 -6.32 -16.93 5.50
C THR A 268 -6.29 -16.77 3.98
N LEU A 269 -7.43 -16.46 3.35
CA LEU A 269 -7.53 -16.18 1.90
C LEU A 269 -6.63 -15.03 1.49
N SER A 270 -6.67 -13.94 2.25
CA SER A 270 -5.83 -12.77 2.01
C SER A 270 -4.34 -13.08 2.19
N SER A 271 -3.99 -13.85 3.21
CA SER A 271 -2.60 -14.28 3.46
C SER A 271 -2.06 -15.16 2.34
N ILE A 272 -2.84 -16.12 1.85
CA ILE A 272 -2.48 -16.98 0.70
C ILE A 272 -2.18 -16.11 -0.52
N SER A 273 -3.06 -15.16 -0.83
CA SER A 273 -2.89 -14.24 -1.96
C SER A 273 -1.62 -13.37 -1.82
N MET A 274 -1.31 -12.91 -0.60
CA MET A 274 -0.11 -12.11 -0.34
C MET A 274 1.18 -12.92 -0.44
N VAL A 275 1.21 -14.15 0.09
CA VAL A 275 2.35 -15.06 -0.07
C VAL A 275 2.59 -15.36 -1.55
N PHE A 276 1.54 -15.67 -2.28
CA PHE A 276 1.63 -15.89 -3.73
C PHE A 276 2.15 -14.64 -4.46
N GLY A 277 1.63 -13.46 -4.11
CA GLY A 277 2.08 -12.17 -4.64
C GLY A 277 3.56 -11.90 -4.35
N MET A 278 4.07 -12.26 -3.18
CA MET A 278 5.48 -12.14 -2.83
C MET A 278 6.35 -13.02 -3.75
N ILE A 279 5.93 -14.26 -4.01
CA ILE A 279 6.61 -15.19 -4.92
C ILE A 279 6.61 -14.59 -6.35
N VAL A 280 5.47 -14.15 -6.85
CA VAL A 280 5.34 -13.54 -8.19
C VAL A 280 6.22 -12.29 -8.31
N SER A 281 6.32 -11.48 -7.28
CA SER A 281 7.18 -10.29 -7.25
C SER A 281 8.67 -10.64 -7.34
N ALA A 282 9.11 -11.73 -6.71
CA ALA A 282 10.49 -12.20 -6.79
C ALA A 282 10.86 -12.63 -8.24
N PHE A 283 9.92 -13.16 -8.99
CA PHE A 283 10.08 -13.56 -10.38
C PHE A 283 9.54 -12.55 -11.40
N PHE A 284 9.34 -11.30 -11.00
CA PHE A 284 8.74 -10.26 -11.85
C PHE A 284 9.46 -10.11 -13.20
N GLY A 285 10.80 -10.06 -13.23
CA GLY A 285 11.58 -9.83 -14.44
C GLY A 285 11.30 -10.84 -15.56
N PRO A 286 11.50 -12.16 -15.34
CA PRO A 286 11.17 -13.20 -16.30
C PRO A 286 9.70 -13.19 -16.73
N ILE A 287 8.77 -13.09 -15.76
CA ILE A 287 7.32 -13.10 -16.02
C ILE A 287 6.95 -11.91 -16.89
N PHE A 288 7.39 -10.71 -16.56
CA PHE A 288 7.06 -9.49 -17.32
C PHE A 288 7.66 -9.50 -18.72
N SER A 289 8.82 -10.13 -18.93
CA SER A 289 9.41 -10.26 -20.26
C SER A 289 8.52 -11.08 -21.21
N VAL A 290 7.82 -12.09 -20.69
CA VAL A 290 6.84 -12.89 -21.44
C VAL A 290 5.56 -12.10 -21.67
N THR A 291 4.96 -11.53 -20.62
CA THR A 291 3.70 -10.77 -20.71
C THR A 291 3.83 -9.56 -21.62
N LYS A 292 5.00 -8.92 -21.69
CA LYS A 292 5.29 -7.81 -22.57
C LYS A 292 5.10 -8.15 -24.07
N ARG A 293 5.39 -9.40 -24.47
CA ARG A 293 5.16 -9.87 -25.85
C ARG A 293 3.68 -9.89 -26.23
N PHE A 294 2.79 -10.13 -25.27
CA PHE A 294 1.34 -10.23 -25.44
C PHE A 294 0.58 -8.95 -25.06
N GLY A 295 1.22 -7.80 -25.12
CA GLY A 295 0.58 -6.51 -24.80
C GLY A 295 0.88 -5.97 -23.40
N GLY A 296 1.68 -6.67 -22.60
CA GLY A 296 2.18 -6.19 -21.32
C GLY A 296 1.06 -5.83 -20.34
N ARG A 297 0.99 -4.55 -19.94
CA ARG A 297 0.01 -4.06 -18.95
C ARG A 297 -1.44 -4.22 -19.38
N VAL A 298 -1.74 -4.14 -20.68
CA VAL A 298 -3.10 -4.30 -21.21
C VAL A 298 -3.59 -5.73 -21.00
N LEU A 299 -2.77 -6.72 -21.32
CA LEU A 299 -3.08 -8.13 -21.04
C LEU A 299 -3.31 -8.34 -19.52
N CYS A 300 -2.48 -7.73 -18.68
CA CYS A 300 -2.61 -7.88 -17.23
C CYS A 300 -3.92 -7.25 -16.69
N LEU A 301 -4.37 -6.12 -17.25
CA LEU A 301 -5.67 -5.52 -16.89
C LEU A 301 -6.84 -6.45 -17.23
N PHE A 302 -6.84 -7.08 -18.42
CA PHE A 302 -7.84 -8.09 -18.75
C PHE A 302 -7.74 -9.35 -17.88
N GLY A 303 -6.51 -9.74 -17.52
CA GLY A 303 -6.29 -10.84 -16.58
C GLY A 303 -6.86 -10.56 -15.18
N MET A 304 -6.74 -9.33 -14.69
CA MET A 304 -7.40 -8.89 -13.44
C MET A 304 -8.93 -8.94 -13.57
N ALA A 305 -9.48 -8.46 -14.70
CA ALA A 305 -10.92 -8.53 -14.95
C ALA A 305 -11.41 -9.99 -14.98
N ALA A 306 -10.69 -10.88 -15.65
CA ALA A 306 -11.01 -12.31 -15.67
C ALA A 306 -10.97 -12.93 -14.27
N ALA A 307 -10.00 -12.54 -13.42
CA ALA A 307 -9.94 -13.01 -12.04
C ALA A 307 -11.18 -12.58 -11.23
N PHE A 308 -11.67 -11.36 -11.40
CA PHE A 308 -12.92 -10.93 -10.78
C PHE A 308 -14.14 -11.71 -11.30
N LEU A 309 -14.25 -11.91 -12.61
CA LEU A 309 -15.36 -12.66 -13.21
C LEU A 309 -15.38 -14.12 -12.74
N ILE A 310 -14.20 -14.74 -12.58
CA ILE A 310 -14.08 -16.07 -12.01
C ILE A 310 -14.52 -16.05 -10.54
N MET A 311 -14.07 -15.06 -9.75
CA MET A 311 -14.40 -14.95 -8.33
C MET A 311 -15.92 -14.81 -8.10
N ILE A 312 -16.63 -14.04 -8.91
CA ILE A 312 -18.09 -13.85 -8.83
C ILE A 312 -18.83 -15.18 -8.98
N ASN A 313 -18.31 -16.11 -9.81
CA ASN A 313 -18.92 -17.40 -10.08
C ASN A 313 -18.48 -18.50 -9.09
N MET A 314 -17.43 -18.27 -8.32
CA MET A 314 -16.90 -19.26 -7.37
C MET A 314 -17.55 -19.10 -5.99
N ARG A 315 -18.04 -20.21 -5.44
CA ARG A 315 -18.68 -20.30 -4.12
C ARG A 315 -17.93 -21.23 -3.17
N SER A 316 -16.65 -21.47 -3.45
CA SER A 316 -15.81 -22.35 -2.63
C SER A 316 -14.55 -21.63 -2.19
N PHE A 317 -14.03 -22.01 -1.02
CA PHE A 317 -12.77 -21.50 -0.49
C PHE A 317 -11.62 -21.56 -1.54
N VAL A 318 -11.46 -22.75 -2.16
CA VAL A 318 -10.40 -22.97 -3.15
C VAL A 318 -10.58 -22.09 -4.39
N GLY A 319 -11.82 -21.94 -4.88
CA GLY A 319 -12.13 -21.10 -6.03
C GLY A 319 -11.82 -19.64 -5.79
N ILE A 320 -12.19 -19.10 -4.62
CA ILE A 320 -11.89 -17.72 -4.23
C ILE A 320 -10.37 -17.54 -4.06
N ALA A 321 -9.68 -18.48 -3.38
CA ALA A 321 -8.23 -18.43 -3.21
C ALA A 321 -7.50 -18.41 -4.57
N ALA A 322 -7.89 -19.28 -5.50
CA ALA A 322 -7.32 -19.32 -6.84
C ALA A 322 -7.56 -18.03 -7.61
N SER A 323 -8.76 -17.46 -7.53
CA SER A 323 -9.10 -16.18 -8.17
C SER A 323 -8.29 -15.02 -7.58
N MET A 324 -8.10 -14.98 -6.27
CA MET A 324 -7.25 -13.97 -5.61
C MET A 324 -5.78 -14.10 -6.00
N CYS A 325 -5.26 -15.33 -6.12
CA CYS A 325 -3.91 -15.56 -6.60
C CYS A 325 -3.76 -15.10 -8.06
N LEU A 326 -4.76 -15.38 -8.91
CA LEU A 326 -4.78 -14.92 -10.31
C LEU A 326 -4.82 -13.40 -10.39
N PHE A 327 -5.65 -12.75 -9.57
CA PHE A 327 -5.70 -11.29 -9.46
C PHE A 327 -4.34 -10.72 -9.04
N SER A 328 -3.71 -11.30 -8.01
CA SER A 328 -2.39 -10.86 -7.54
C SER A 328 -1.32 -11.06 -8.61
N PHE A 329 -1.37 -12.15 -9.38
CA PHE A 329 -0.44 -12.41 -10.48
C PHE A 329 -0.45 -11.28 -11.50
N PHE A 330 -1.62 -10.94 -12.03
CA PHE A 330 -1.73 -9.89 -13.05
C PHE A 330 -1.61 -8.49 -12.47
N GLY A 331 -2.18 -8.24 -11.31
CA GLY A 331 -2.20 -6.92 -10.68
C GLY A 331 -0.82 -6.42 -10.28
N LEU A 332 0.03 -7.29 -9.71
CA LEU A 332 1.40 -6.93 -9.37
C LEU A 332 2.25 -6.61 -10.60
N GLN A 333 1.99 -7.28 -11.74
CA GLN A 333 2.65 -6.94 -13.00
C GLN A 333 2.30 -5.51 -13.45
N VAL A 334 1.03 -5.10 -13.31
CA VAL A 334 0.59 -3.71 -13.60
C VAL A 334 1.27 -2.73 -12.65
N MET A 335 1.23 -3.00 -11.34
CA MET A 335 1.78 -2.12 -10.31
C MET A 335 3.29 -1.91 -10.48
N ILE A 336 4.07 -3.02 -10.47
CA ILE A 336 5.54 -2.96 -10.51
C ILE A 336 6.03 -2.37 -11.83
N SER A 337 5.45 -2.79 -12.98
CA SER A 337 5.82 -2.25 -14.29
C SER A 337 5.47 -0.76 -14.43
N SER A 338 4.38 -0.31 -13.81
CA SER A 338 3.97 1.09 -13.83
C SER A 338 4.89 1.94 -12.95
N MET A 339 5.22 1.50 -11.74
CA MET A 339 6.18 2.18 -10.87
C MET A 339 7.56 2.28 -11.53
N ALA A 340 8.07 1.18 -12.08
CA ALA A 340 9.36 1.16 -12.77
C ALA A 340 9.38 2.07 -14.02
N SER A 341 8.26 2.19 -14.73
CA SER A 341 8.17 2.98 -15.96
C SER A 341 7.82 4.44 -15.71
N ALA A 342 7.28 4.79 -14.55
CA ALA A 342 6.84 6.15 -14.23
C ALA A 342 7.98 7.17 -14.31
N ALA A 343 9.19 6.78 -13.92
CA ALA A 343 10.38 7.62 -13.95
C ALA A 343 11.15 7.56 -15.28
N ASN A 344 10.81 6.61 -16.18
CA ASN A 344 11.52 6.44 -17.45
C ASN A 344 11.23 7.61 -18.41
N GLY A 345 12.30 8.25 -18.89
CA GLY A 345 12.20 9.40 -19.80
C GLY A 345 11.81 10.71 -19.11
N ALA A 346 11.72 10.72 -17.77
CA ALA A 346 11.52 11.94 -17.01
C ALA A 346 12.89 12.58 -16.65
N PRO A 347 12.98 13.92 -16.68
CA PRO A 347 14.15 14.63 -16.19
C PRO A 347 14.46 14.26 -14.71
N ASP A 348 15.73 14.21 -14.33
CA ASP A 348 16.16 13.85 -12.98
C ASP A 348 15.54 14.76 -11.90
N SER A 349 15.33 16.03 -12.24
CA SER A 349 14.67 17.04 -11.39
C SER A 349 13.24 16.68 -10.95
N VAL A 350 12.55 15.80 -11.68
CA VAL A 350 11.14 15.43 -11.38
C VAL A 350 10.96 13.96 -10.96
N LYS A 351 12.00 13.12 -11.04
CA LYS A 351 11.90 11.68 -10.68
C LYS A 351 11.44 11.48 -9.24
N GLY A 352 12.00 12.23 -8.29
CA GLY A 352 11.59 12.17 -6.89
C GLY A 352 10.12 12.57 -6.68
N LYS A 353 9.64 13.60 -7.42
CA LYS A 353 8.23 14.02 -7.38
C LYS A 353 7.31 12.92 -7.91
N ILE A 354 7.71 12.22 -8.97
CA ILE A 354 6.94 11.10 -9.54
C ILE A 354 6.81 9.97 -8.51
N GLY A 355 7.89 9.60 -7.82
CA GLY A 355 7.85 8.61 -6.75
C GLY A 355 6.91 9.01 -5.61
N ALA A 356 6.98 10.27 -5.16
CA ALA A 356 6.09 10.81 -4.14
C ALA A 356 4.61 10.78 -4.58
N PHE A 357 4.31 11.13 -5.84
CA PHE A 357 2.94 11.04 -6.37
C PHE A 357 2.42 9.61 -6.45
N CYS A 358 3.27 8.64 -6.80
CA CYS A 358 2.88 7.22 -6.76
C CYS A 358 2.50 6.79 -5.34
N GLN A 359 3.30 7.13 -4.34
CA GLN A 359 3.02 6.77 -2.94
C GLN A 359 1.80 7.51 -2.38
N THR A 360 1.63 8.78 -2.74
CA THR A 360 0.42 9.54 -2.38
C THR A 360 -0.82 8.92 -3.02
N GLY A 361 -0.73 8.50 -4.28
CA GLY A 361 -1.80 7.79 -4.99
C GLY A 361 -2.22 6.51 -4.27
N VAL A 362 -1.29 5.72 -3.74
CA VAL A 362 -1.59 4.53 -2.94
C VAL A 362 -2.41 4.89 -1.69
N LYS A 363 -2.01 5.92 -0.94
CA LYS A 363 -2.73 6.36 0.28
C LYS A 363 -4.11 6.91 -0.03
N ILE A 364 -4.23 7.71 -1.11
CA ILE A 364 -5.52 8.23 -1.58
C ILE A 364 -6.44 7.08 -1.98
N ALA A 365 -5.94 6.05 -2.67
CA ALA A 365 -6.72 4.87 -3.04
C ALA A 365 -7.30 4.15 -1.82
N VAL A 366 -6.49 3.95 -0.77
CA VAL A 366 -6.97 3.34 0.48
C VAL A 366 -8.06 4.16 1.15
N PHE A 367 -8.00 5.49 1.10
CA PHE A 367 -9.05 6.34 1.67
C PHE A 367 -10.33 6.34 0.80
N ILE A 368 -10.17 6.50 -0.51
CA ILE A 368 -11.30 6.57 -1.46
C ILE A 368 -12.05 5.24 -1.56
N VAL A 369 -11.47 4.12 -1.15
CA VAL A 369 -12.12 2.81 -1.23
C VAL A 369 -13.47 2.78 -0.51
N SER A 370 -13.65 3.54 0.58
CA SER A 370 -14.94 3.66 1.29
C SER A 370 -16.05 4.23 0.39
N TYR A 371 -15.71 5.23 -0.41
CA TYR A 371 -16.65 5.84 -1.37
C TYR A 371 -16.81 4.98 -2.62
N TYR A 372 -15.75 4.29 -3.05
CA TYR A 372 -15.79 3.35 -4.15
C TYR A 372 -16.78 2.22 -3.88
N THR A 373 -16.70 1.58 -2.71
CA THR A 373 -17.62 0.51 -2.31
C THR A 373 -19.06 1.01 -2.16
N ALA A 374 -19.25 2.20 -1.58
CA ALA A 374 -20.58 2.81 -1.49
C ALA A 374 -21.17 3.13 -2.88
N ALA A 375 -20.36 3.67 -3.79
CA ALA A 375 -20.79 3.98 -5.16
C ALA A 375 -21.10 2.71 -5.96
N SER A 376 -20.30 1.64 -5.82
CA SER A 376 -20.54 0.37 -6.51
C SER A 376 -21.86 -0.24 -6.07
N LEU A 377 -22.18 -0.20 -4.78
CA LEU A 377 -23.47 -0.66 -4.22
C LEU A 377 -24.65 0.17 -4.72
N ALA A 378 -24.48 1.47 -4.93
CA ALA A 378 -25.54 2.35 -5.42
C ALA A 378 -25.80 2.17 -6.94
N VAL A 379 -24.77 1.88 -7.72
CA VAL A 379 -24.86 1.77 -9.20
C VAL A 379 -25.28 0.38 -9.63
N ALA A 380 -24.97 -0.67 -8.89
CA ALA A 380 -25.26 -2.04 -9.25
C ALA A 380 -26.75 -2.33 -9.54
N PRO A 381 -27.74 -1.86 -8.74
CA PRO A 381 -29.15 -2.03 -9.05
C PRO A 381 -29.57 -1.39 -10.39
N ALA A 382 -29.04 -0.21 -10.67
CA ALA A 382 -29.38 0.56 -11.87
C ALA A 382 -28.84 -0.08 -13.16
N THR A 383 -27.77 -0.87 -13.07
CA THR A 383 -27.12 -1.50 -14.23
C THR A 383 -27.65 -2.91 -14.55
N GLY A 384 -28.56 -3.45 -13.73
CA GLY A 384 -29.06 -4.83 -13.89
C GLY A 384 -28.00 -5.91 -13.67
N LEU A 385 -26.81 -5.57 -13.16
CA LEU A 385 -25.70 -6.49 -12.92
C LEU A 385 -26.05 -7.58 -11.92
N TYR A 386 -27.01 -7.34 -11.04
CA TYR A 386 -27.55 -8.36 -10.13
C TYR A 386 -28.28 -9.52 -10.84
N ALA A 387 -28.79 -9.32 -12.04
CA ALA A 387 -29.51 -10.36 -12.79
C ALA A 387 -28.60 -11.55 -13.14
N PHE A 388 -27.29 -11.35 -13.18
CA PHE A 388 -26.31 -12.38 -13.50
C PHE A 388 -25.78 -13.14 -12.25
N ALA A 389 -26.01 -12.64 -11.04
CA ALA A 389 -25.58 -13.27 -9.79
C ALA A 389 -26.63 -13.11 -8.65
N PRO A 390 -27.79 -13.78 -8.76
CA PRO A 390 -28.95 -13.49 -7.92
C PRO A 390 -28.80 -13.84 -6.43
N SER A 391 -27.74 -14.50 -6.00
CA SER A 391 -27.62 -15.04 -4.64
C SER A 391 -26.55 -14.39 -3.75
N ALA A 392 -25.78 -13.43 -4.28
CA ALA A 392 -24.75 -12.73 -3.52
C ALA A 392 -24.81 -11.23 -3.83
N ALA A 393 -25.98 -10.66 -3.71
CA ALA A 393 -26.39 -9.44 -4.39
C ALA A 393 -25.61 -8.18 -4.00
N GLN A 394 -25.20 -8.00 -2.76
CA GLN A 394 -24.64 -6.72 -2.34
C GLN A 394 -23.13 -6.57 -2.57
N TYR A 395 -22.35 -7.65 -2.42
CA TYR A 395 -20.88 -7.59 -2.47
C TYR A 395 -20.28 -8.03 -3.79
N SER A 396 -21.06 -8.74 -4.61
CA SER A 396 -20.70 -8.96 -6.01
C SER A 396 -20.64 -7.64 -6.81
N ALA A 397 -21.33 -6.59 -6.35
CA ALA A 397 -21.30 -5.27 -6.96
C ALA A 397 -19.87 -4.68 -7.02
N ASP A 398 -19.10 -4.80 -5.95
CA ASP A 398 -17.71 -4.33 -5.91
C ASP A 398 -16.83 -5.14 -6.86
N LEU A 399 -17.05 -6.44 -6.96
CA LEU A 399 -16.32 -7.30 -7.88
C LEU A 399 -16.67 -7.01 -9.33
N TRP A 400 -17.97 -6.77 -9.64
CA TRP A 400 -18.44 -6.37 -10.97
C TRP A 400 -17.90 -5.00 -11.38
N THR A 401 -17.96 -4.00 -10.50
CA THR A 401 -17.40 -2.67 -10.80
C THR A 401 -15.89 -2.74 -10.97
N GLY A 402 -15.18 -3.53 -10.17
CA GLY A 402 -13.75 -3.81 -10.33
C GLY A 402 -13.43 -4.45 -11.68
N ALA A 403 -14.20 -5.45 -12.10
CA ALA A 403 -14.05 -6.09 -13.41
C ALA A 403 -14.28 -5.10 -14.55
N LEU A 404 -15.37 -4.34 -14.51
CA LEU A 404 -15.71 -3.32 -15.54
C LEU A 404 -14.65 -2.25 -15.63
N LEU A 405 -14.16 -1.73 -14.52
CA LEU A 405 -13.10 -0.73 -14.50
C LEU A 405 -11.79 -1.28 -15.10
N CYS A 406 -11.44 -2.53 -14.81
CA CYS A 406 -10.27 -3.18 -15.42
C CYS A 406 -10.45 -3.35 -16.94
N ILE A 407 -11.64 -3.72 -17.41
CA ILE A 407 -11.96 -3.82 -18.84
C ILE A 407 -11.86 -2.45 -19.52
N ILE A 408 -12.48 -1.42 -18.94
CA ILE A 408 -12.44 -0.04 -19.47
C ILE A 408 -10.99 0.45 -19.59
N CYS A 409 -10.18 0.30 -18.52
CA CYS A 409 -8.77 0.67 -18.56
C CYS A 409 -7.98 -0.16 -19.59
N GLY A 410 -8.31 -1.44 -19.74
CA GLY A 410 -7.73 -2.31 -20.77
C GLY A 410 -8.04 -1.85 -22.19
N VAL A 411 -9.29 -1.51 -22.47
CA VAL A 411 -9.75 -0.99 -23.78
C VAL A 411 -9.09 0.36 -24.09
N VAL A 412 -9.07 1.29 -23.14
CA VAL A 412 -8.36 2.57 -23.27
C VAL A 412 -6.87 2.34 -23.56
N GLY A 413 -6.27 1.35 -22.90
CA GLY A 413 -4.89 0.93 -23.17
C GLY A 413 -4.67 0.43 -24.60
N ILE A 414 -5.60 -0.37 -25.16
CA ILE A 414 -5.55 -0.82 -26.56
C ILE A 414 -5.62 0.37 -27.51
N VAL A 415 -6.60 1.26 -27.32
CA VAL A 415 -6.78 2.45 -28.17
C VAL A 415 -5.52 3.32 -28.14
N ALA A 416 -4.92 3.54 -26.98
CA ALA A 416 -3.67 4.29 -26.83
C ALA A 416 -2.50 3.63 -27.57
N LEU A 417 -2.39 2.29 -27.54
CA LEU A 417 -1.36 1.55 -28.26
C LEU A 417 -1.55 1.63 -29.78
N MET A 418 -2.79 1.54 -30.26
CA MET A 418 -3.13 1.67 -31.70
C MET A 418 -2.82 3.08 -32.20
N ALA A 419 -3.18 4.13 -31.44
CA ALA A 419 -2.89 5.51 -31.78
C ALA A 419 -1.37 5.78 -31.87
N LYS A 420 -0.57 5.15 -31.02
CA LYS A 420 0.89 5.26 -31.06
C LYS A 420 1.50 4.56 -32.29
N LYS A 421 0.99 3.38 -32.66
CA LYS A 421 1.41 2.68 -33.89
C LYS A 421 1.06 3.48 -35.14
N GLY A 422 -0.14 4.10 -35.21
CA GLY A 422 -0.56 4.92 -36.33
C GLY A 422 0.31 6.17 -36.55
N LYS A 423 0.77 6.82 -35.45
CA LYS A 423 1.68 7.96 -35.54
C LYS A 423 3.09 7.55 -36.03
N GLY A 424 3.60 6.40 -35.57
CA GLY A 424 4.89 5.86 -36.01
C GLY A 424 4.88 5.50 -37.49
N SER A 425 3.80 4.90 -37.98
CA SER A 425 3.64 4.56 -39.44
C SER A 425 3.57 5.79 -40.33
N LYS A 426 2.92 6.88 -39.86
CA LYS A 426 2.86 8.15 -40.65
C LYS A 426 4.23 8.85 -40.69
N ALA A 427 4.99 8.83 -39.59
CA ALA A 427 6.34 9.44 -39.54
C ALA A 427 7.30 8.73 -40.50
N VAL A 428 7.27 7.38 -40.53
CA VAL A 428 8.10 6.60 -41.48
C VAL A 428 7.73 6.84 -42.91
N LYS A 429 6.43 6.95 -43.25
CA LYS A 429 5.97 7.29 -44.62
C LYS A 429 6.37 8.69 -45.08
N THR A 430 6.37 9.66 -44.17
CA THR A 430 6.80 11.05 -44.47
C THR A 430 8.30 11.13 -44.71
N GLU A 431 9.09 10.35 -43.93
CA GLU A 431 10.55 10.31 -44.09
C GLU A 431 10.98 9.56 -45.37
N THR A 432 10.24 8.54 -45.77
CA THR A 432 10.48 7.83 -47.05
C THR A 432 10.10 8.70 -48.25
N ALA A 433 9.01 9.45 -48.17
CA ALA A 433 8.58 10.38 -49.23
C ALA A 433 9.55 11.57 -49.40
N SER A 434 10.20 12.02 -48.30
CA SER A 434 11.20 13.10 -48.34
C SER A 434 12.56 12.64 -48.88
N LYS A 435 12.85 11.35 -48.89
CA LYS A 435 14.10 10.78 -49.44
C LYS A 435 13.99 10.36 -50.91
N THR A 436 12.77 10.36 -51.48
CA THR A 436 12.49 10.02 -52.90
C THR A 436 12.12 11.25 -53.75
N ALA A 437 12.01 12.42 -53.18
CA ALA A 437 11.92 13.72 -53.84
C ALA A 437 13.26 14.48 -53.75
#